data_fceb8be9cf2d3dc2ef6609845f596a15
#
_entry.id   fceb8be9cf2d3dc2ef6609845f596a15
#
_cell.length_a   1.000
_cell.length_b   1.000
_cell.length_c   1.000
_cell.angle_alpha   90.00
_cell.angle_beta   90.00
_cell.angle_gamma   90.00
#
_symmetry.space_group_name_H-M   'P 1'
#
loop_
_entity.id
_entity.type
_entity.pdbx_description
1 polymer ?
#
loop_
_entity_poly.entity_id
_entity_poly.type
_entity_poly.pdbx_seq_one_letter_code
_entity_poly.pdbx_strand_id
1 'polypeptide(L)'
;MTTSHGARRPTIADVAAAAQVSRTTVSHALNGIGKVDPRTRERIKKVAAELGYRPNLRAQRLRRGQARAIALASSMPFAVAGGPSRLGFYMEVAAAAAERALVHDYALVLIPPVQSGSALYSVDIDGAIVVEPEADDPAVAQLRERGLPYVALGRPTAPDDDAPYVDLHGGRVVELLLDHLRDQGARNPALVVGAGTRHSSVDARAAYERAAAAHGWPPVVATAPEDGGEQAGYDRCAALLAEHPGTDALCVLVDAFAVGAVRALRDAGRRIPDDVMVVTRYDGLRARTCEPPLTAVDLRLDRAAADAVELLLARLGTPPAAGEAGPAESGDGAPADEPRLVLRASSLRSR
;
A
#
# COMPACT_ATOMS: atom_id res chain seq x y z
N MET A 1 52.93 19.08 -2.60
CA MET A 1 51.70 19.27 -1.81
C MET A 1 50.83 20.25 -2.57
N THR A 2 49.97 19.73 -3.43
CA THR A 2 49.01 20.50 -4.22
C THR A 2 47.66 20.49 -3.48
N THR A 3 47.31 21.60 -2.83
CA THR A 3 46.05 21.82 -2.18
C THR A 3 44.93 21.88 -3.24
N SER A 4 44.16 20.80 -3.35
CA SER A 4 42.92 20.79 -4.12
C SER A 4 41.93 21.78 -3.50
N HIS A 5 41.81 22.96 -4.10
CA HIS A 5 40.72 23.89 -3.84
C HIS A 5 39.43 23.22 -4.34
N GLY A 6 38.60 22.77 -3.42
CA GLY A 6 37.26 22.24 -3.74
C GLY A 6 36.51 23.28 -4.56
N ALA A 7 36.21 23.00 -5.81
CA ALA A 7 35.49 23.90 -6.72
C ALA A 7 34.17 24.25 -6.07
N ARG A 8 33.98 25.52 -5.72
CA ARG A 8 32.74 26.08 -5.15
C ARG A 8 31.60 25.79 -6.14
N ARG A 9 30.53 25.16 -5.67
CA ARG A 9 29.34 24.93 -6.50
C ARG A 9 28.79 26.26 -7.03
N PRO A 10 28.54 26.40 -8.35
CA PRO A 10 27.99 27.61 -8.92
C PRO A 10 26.63 27.93 -8.29
N THR A 11 26.39 29.22 -8.10
CA THR A 11 25.18 29.77 -7.48
C THR A 11 24.31 30.51 -8.50
N ILE A 12 23.06 30.82 -8.14
CA ILE A 12 22.19 31.64 -8.97
C ILE A 12 22.82 33.02 -9.28
N ALA A 13 23.67 33.52 -8.38
CA ALA A 13 24.38 34.80 -8.59
C ALA A 13 25.42 34.66 -9.70
N ASP A 14 26.11 33.56 -9.80
CA ASP A 14 27.10 33.30 -10.84
C ASP A 14 26.43 33.19 -12.21
N VAL A 15 25.26 32.56 -12.30
CA VAL A 15 24.44 32.51 -13.53
C VAL A 15 23.92 33.91 -13.90
N ALA A 16 23.48 34.70 -12.92
CA ALA A 16 22.98 36.05 -13.14
C ALA A 16 24.07 36.99 -13.70
N ALA A 17 25.28 36.88 -13.14
CA ALA A 17 26.45 37.64 -13.61
C ALA A 17 26.84 37.22 -15.04
N ALA A 18 26.96 35.92 -15.31
CA ALA A 18 27.35 35.39 -16.62
C ALA A 18 26.29 35.68 -17.71
N ALA A 19 25.00 35.61 -17.36
CA ALA A 19 23.90 35.94 -18.28
C ALA A 19 23.55 37.40 -18.33
N GLN A 20 24.21 38.28 -17.57
CA GLN A 20 23.99 39.72 -17.48
C GLN A 20 22.53 40.12 -17.20
N VAL A 21 21.91 39.42 -16.22
CA VAL A 21 20.53 39.66 -15.78
C VAL A 21 20.43 39.65 -14.26
N SER A 22 19.30 40.06 -13.70
CA SER A 22 19.07 39.98 -12.26
C SER A 22 18.90 38.54 -11.79
N ARG A 23 19.19 38.25 -10.50
CA ARG A 23 18.92 36.95 -9.87
C ARG A 23 17.45 36.59 -9.98
N THR A 24 16.54 37.55 -9.91
CA THR A 24 15.10 37.35 -10.08
C THR A 24 14.78 36.89 -11.49
N THR A 25 15.40 37.49 -12.52
CA THR A 25 15.22 37.10 -13.93
C THR A 25 15.72 35.68 -14.16
N VAL A 26 16.88 35.28 -13.60
CA VAL A 26 17.37 33.91 -13.65
C VAL A 26 16.38 32.95 -12.99
N SER A 27 15.90 33.31 -11.79
CA SER A 27 14.92 32.49 -11.07
C SER A 27 13.63 32.31 -11.89
N HIS A 28 13.10 33.37 -12.48
CA HIS A 28 11.90 33.31 -13.30
C HIS A 28 12.10 32.49 -14.58
N ALA A 29 13.26 32.65 -15.25
CA ALA A 29 13.59 31.92 -16.47
C ALA A 29 13.70 30.41 -16.24
N LEU A 30 14.37 30.00 -15.16
CA LEU A 30 14.61 28.59 -14.82
C LEU A 30 13.37 27.90 -14.23
N ASN A 31 12.48 28.65 -13.57
CA ASN A 31 11.26 28.12 -12.94
C ASN A 31 9.99 28.25 -13.82
N GLY A 32 10.10 28.81 -15.01
CA GLY A 32 8.94 29.02 -15.87
C GLY A 32 7.96 30.08 -15.38
N ILE A 33 8.34 30.90 -14.38
CA ILE A 33 7.47 31.89 -13.72
C ILE A 33 7.72 33.29 -14.32
N GLY A 34 6.67 34.09 -14.43
CA GLY A 34 6.77 35.50 -14.89
C GLY A 34 7.02 35.64 -16.40
N LYS A 35 6.94 36.89 -16.87
CA LYS A 35 7.17 37.23 -18.30
C LYS A 35 8.66 37.45 -18.53
N VAL A 36 9.37 36.35 -18.85
CA VAL A 36 10.76 36.43 -19.35
C VAL A 36 10.75 36.13 -20.84
N ASP A 37 11.35 37.05 -21.63
CA ASP A 37 11.49 36.92 -23.08
C ASP A 37 12.10 35.54 -23.44
N PRO A 38 11.55 34.81 -24.46
CA PRO A 38 12.01 33.50 -24.85
C PRO A 38 13.50 33.39 -25.15
N ARG A 39 14.08 34.38 -25.83
CA ARG A 39 15.52 34.44 -26.15
C ARG A 39 16.36 34.56 -24.88
N THR A 40 15.92 35.41 -23.94
CA THR A 40 16.57 35.60 -22.65
C THR A 40 16.48 34.31 -21.82
N ARG A 41 15.35 33.61 -21.86
CA ARG A 41 15.17 32.32 -21.18
C ARG A 41 16.14 31.25 -21.68
N GLU A 42 16.27 31.11 -23.01
CA GLU A 42 17.19 30.13 -23.61
C GLU A 42 18.67 30.47 -23.33
N ARG A 43 19.03 31.77 -23.35
CA ARG A 43 20.39 32.20 -22.96
C ARG A 43 20.68 31.84 -21.51
N ILE A 44 19.75 32.06 -20.58
CA ILE A 44 19.92 31.72 -19.17
C ILE A 44 20.07 30.23 -18.96
N LYS A 45 19.26 29.40 -19.64
CA LYS A 45 19.37 27.93 -19.59
C LYS A 45 20.73 27.45 -20.08
N LYS A 46 21.21 28.00 -21.18
CA LYS A 46 22.53 27.67 -21.75
C LYS A 46 23.66 28.01 -20.80
N VAL A 47 23.67 29.23 -20.24
CA VAL A 47 24.68 29.68 -19.27
C VAL A 47 24.63 28.82 -17.99
N ALA A 48 23.45 28.47 -17.49
CA ALA A 48 23.29 27.60 -16.33
C ALA A 48 23.90 26.20 -16.60
N ALA A 49 23.67 25.63 -17.76
CA ALA A 49 24.23 24.35 -18.19
C ALA A 49 25.76 24.42 -18.30
N GLU A 50 26.30 25.46 -18.95
CA GLU A 50 27.75 25.67 -19.13
C GLU A 50 28.48 25.81 -17.78
N LEU A 51 27.86 26.48 -16.81
CA LEU A 51 28.40 26.64 -15.45
C LEU A 51 28.20 25.38 -14.58
N GLY A 52 27.41 24.38 -15.04
CA GLY A 52 27.02 23.24 -14.21
C GLY A 52 26.10 23.63 -13.05
N TYR A 53 25.40 24.78 -13.17
CA TYR A 53 24.47 25.22 -12.14
C TYR A 53 23.20 24.33 -12.14
N ARG A 54 22.90 23.80 -10.98
CA ARG A 54 21.62 23.12 -10.71
C ARG A 54 20.82 23.94 -9.71
N PRO A 55 19.55 24.27 -10.02
CA PRO A 55 18.68 24.95 -9.08
C PRO A 55 18.66 24.24 -7.73
N ASN A 56 18.73 25.01 -6.64
CA ASN A 56 18.60 24.43 -5.31
C ASN A 56 17.12 24.08 -5.05
N LEU A 57 16.80 22.79 -5.21
CA LEU A 57 15.44 22.27 -5.01
C LEU A 57 14.90 22.57 -3.61
N ARG A 58 15.77 22.54 -2.57
CA ARG A 58 15.35 22.90 -1.20
C ARG A 58 14.89 24.36 -1.12
N ALA A 59 15.62 25.29 -1.73
CA ALA A 59 15.25 26.70 -1.74
C ALA A 59 14.01 26.99 -2.61
N GLN A 60 13.73 26.18 -3.62
CA GLN A 60 12.51 26.24 -4.42
C GLN A 60 11.30 25.71 -3.63
N ARG A 61 11.44 24.55 -2.99
CA ARG A 61 10.43 23.93 -2.13
C ARG A 61 10.02 24.86 -0.99
N LEU A 62 10.99 25.42 -0.27
CA LEU A 62 10.75 26.37 0.82
C LEU A 62 9.95 27.61 0.36
N ARG A 63 10.22 28.14 -0.85
CA ARG A 63 9.50 29.31 -1.40
C ARG A 63 8.09 28.96 -1.88
N ARG A 64 7.84 27.71 -2.28
CA ARG A 64 6.52 27.24 -2.73
C ARG A 64 5.67 26.69 -1.59
N GLY A 65 6.25 26.52 -0.39
CA GLY A 65 5.58 25.89 0.74
C GLY A 65 5.21 24.41 0.47
N GLN A 66 5.95 23.74 -0.42
CA GLN A 66 5.72 22.33 -0.80
C GLN A 66 6.97 21.51 -0.56
N ALA A 67 6.82 20.37 0.11
CA ALA A 67 7.90 19.40 0.33
C ALA A 67 8.25 18.63 -0.95
N ARG A 68 7.30 18.49 -1.88
CA ARG A 68 7.38 17.57 -3.03
C ARG A 68 7.69 16.15 -2.56
N ALA A 69 7.05 15.77 -1.48
CA ALA A 69 7.14 14.46 -0.87
C ALA A 69 5.77 14.06 -0.34
N ILE A 70 5.40 12.81 -0.54
CA ILE A 70 4.22 12.19 0.05
C ILE A 70 4.65 11.01 0.90
N ALA A 71 3.90 10.71 1.96
CA ALA A 71 4.19 9.56 2.81
C ALA A 71 3.34 8.34 2.42
N LEU A 72 3.89 7.16 2.64
CA LEU A 72 3.12 5.92 2.76
C LEU A 72 3.19 5.47 4.21
N ALA A 73 2.05 5.31 4.86
CA ALA A 73 1.93 4.94 6.27
C ALA A 73 0.93 3.79 6.45
N SER A 74 1.07 3.03 7.51
CA SER A 74 0.12 2.00 7.94
C SER A 74 0.25 1.75 9.43
N SER A 75 -0.86 1.42 10.08
CA SER A 75 -0.91 0.93 11.47
C SER A 75 -0.77 -0.60 11.57
N MET A 76 -0.72 -1.31 10.43
CA MET A 76 -0.54 -2.77 10.45
C MET A 76 0.72 -3.16 11.20
N PRO A 77 0.66 -4.18 12.11
CA PRO A 77 1.86 -4.70 12.75
C PRO A 77 2.91 -5.18 11.74
N PHE A 78 4.18 -4.96 12.04
CA PHE A 78 5.29 -5.35 11.15
C PHE A 78 5.27 -6.84 10.79
N ALA A 79 4.83 -7.70 11.71
CA ALA A 79 4.75 -9.15 11.51
C ALA A 79 3.86 -9.53 10.31
N VAL A 80 2.78 -8.79 10.06
CA VAL A 80 1.88 -9.03 8.92
C VAL A 80 2.19 -8.13 7.73
N ALA A 81 2.60 -6.88 7.94
CA ALA A 81 2.91 -5.95 6.85
C ALA A 81 4.09 -6.38 5.99
N GLY A 82 5.09 -7.05 6.54
CA GLY A 82 6.30 -7.45 5.80
C GLY A 82 7.05 -8.63 6.41
N GLY A 83 6.94 -8.80 7.73
CA GLY A 83 7.71 -9.82 8.46
C GLY A 83 9.22 -9.71 8.27
N PRO A 84 9.98 -10.78 8.57
CA PRO A 84 11.44 -10.79 8.47
C PRO A 84 11.99 -10.53 7.06
N SER A 85 11.25 -10.92 6.02
CA SER A 85 11.66 -10.75 4.62
C SER A 85 11.57 -9.29 4.14
N ARG A 86 10.77 -8.45 4.81
CA ARG A 86 10.42 -7.08 4.37
C ARG A 86 9.89 -7.00 2.93
N LEU A 87 9.39 -8.10 2.39
CA LEU A 87 8.90 -8.25 1.02
C LEU A 87 7.40 -8.63 1.01
N GLY A 88 6.62 -8.03 1.90
CA GLY A 88 5.19 -8.29 1.99
C GLY A 88 4.35 -7.23 1.30
N PHE A 89 3.05 -7.32 1.53
CA PHE A 89 2.01 -6.44 1.03
C PHE A 89 2.38 -4.95 1.06
N TYR A 90 2.87 -4.44 2.19
CA TYR A 90 3.22 -3.04 2.35
C TYR A 90 4.35 -2.59 1.43
N MET A 91 5.34 -3.44 1.18
CA MET A 91 6.47 -3.11 0.31
C MET A 91 6.11 -3.17 -1.17
N GLU A 92 5.18 -4.02 -1.56
CA GLU A 92 4.65 -4.06 -2.92
C GLU A 92 3.88 -2.77 -3.24
N VAL A 93 3.01 -2.34 -2.32
CA VAL A 93 2.34 -1.02 -2.39
C VAL A 93 3.38 0.11 -2.45
N ALA A 94 4.42 0.07 -1.60
CA ALA A 94 5.45 1.10 -1.55
C ALA A 94 6.21 1.23 -2.87
N ALA A 95 6.55 0.12 -3.51
CA ALA A 95 7.27 0.12 -4.79
C ALA A 95 6.42 0.79 -5.89
N ALA A 96 5.18 0.35 -6.06
CA ALA A 96 4.27 0.91 -7.07
C ALA A 96 3.93 2.39 -6.81
N ALA A 97 3.68 2.76 -5.55
CA ALA A 97 3.44 4.15 -5.17
C ALA A 97 4.66 5.04 -5.42
N ALA A 98 5.88 4.53 -5.16
CA ALA A 98 7.11 5.29 -5.41
C ALA A 98 7.33 5.54 -6.91
N GLU A 99 7.12 4.52 -7.74
CA GLU A 99 7.22 4.65 -9.20
C GLU A 99 6.22 5.70 -9.72
N ARG A 100 4.96 5.64 -9.26
CA ARG A 100 3.94 6.58 -9.70
C ARG A 100 4.19 8.00 -9.19
N ALA A 101 4.58 8.18 -7.93
CA ALA A 101 4.91 9.48 -7.35
C ALA A 101 6.07 10.16 -8.11
N LEU A 102 7.08 9.37 -8.52
CA LEU A 102 8.24 9.88 -9.24
C LEU A 102 7.89 10.43 -10.63
N VAL A 103 6.89 9.88 -11.32
CA VAL A 103 6.37 10.42 -12.59
C VAL A 103 5.93 11.88 -12.43
N HIS A 104 5.45 12.26 -11.25
CA HIS A 104 5.00 13.61 -10.91
C HIS A 104 6.05 14.44 -10.15
N ASP A 105 7.32 14.04 -10.14
CA ASP A 105 8.41 14.69 -9.38
C ASP A 105 8.16 14.73 -7.86
N TYR A 106 7.43 13.77 -7.31
CA TYR A 106 7.28 13.58 -5.87
C TYR A 106 8.18 12.46 -5.36
N ALA A 107 8.78 12.67 -4.20
CA ALA A 107 9.44 11.59 -3.45
C ALA A 107 8.43 10.83 -2.60
N LEU A 108 8.59 9.51 -2.46
CA LEU A 108 7.84 8.74 -1.48
C LEU A 108 8.67 8.59 -0.20
N VAL A 109 8.07 8.96 0.94
CA VAL A 109 8.62 8.74 2.28
C VAL A 109 7.93 7.54 2.88
N LEU A 110 8.67 6.46 3.03
CA LEU A 110 8.15 5.25 3.65
C LEU A 110 8.16 5.40 5.18
N ILE A 111 7.00 5.37 5.80
CA ILE A 111 6.85 5.37 7.24
C ILE A 111 6.67 3.91 7.67
N PRO A 112 7.64 3.32 8.39
CA PRO A 112 7.49 1.96 8.86
C PRO A 112 6.24 1.81 9.72
N PRO A 113 5.58 0.66 9.73
CA PRO A 113 4.50 0.38 10.65
C PRO A 113 5.02 0.51 12.10
N VAL A 114 4.72 1.63 12.73
CA VAL A 114 5.10 1.90 14.13
C VAL A 114 3.85 2.15 14.93
N GLN A 115 3.74 1.47 16.04
CA GLN A 115 2.60 1.62 16.96
C GLN A 115 2.57 2.97 17.67
N SER A 116 3.69 3.72 17.70
CA SER A 116 3.76 5.05 18.28
C SER A 116 3.96 6.10 17.19
N GLY A 117 2.97 6.91 17.02
CA GLY A 117 2.74 7.88 15.97
C GLY A 117 3.71 9.04 15.81
N SER A 118 4.93 9.04 16.32
CA SER A 118 5.85 10.18 16.24
C SER A 118 6.54 10.35 14.86
N ALA A 119 6.58 9.32 14.03
CA ALA A 119 7.34 9.34 12.78
C ALA A 119 6.81 10.36 11.75
N LEU A 120 5.48 10.51 11.66
CA LEU A 120 4.87 11.47 10.75
C LEU A 120 5.14 12.94 11.14
N TYR A 121 5.39 13.25 12.42
CA TYR A 121 5.75 14.62 12.83
C TYR A 121 7.16 15.04 12.43
N SER A 122 8.06 14.08 12.23
CA SER A 122 9.47 14.37 11.94
C SER A 122 9.79 14.47 10.44
N VAL A 123 8.81 14.28 9.57
CA VAL A 123 9.01 14.35 8.11
C VAL A 123 8.26 15.51 7.49
N ASP A 124 8.92 16.17 6.53
CA ASP A 124 8.33 17.23 5.71
C ASP A 124 7.67 16.58 4.49
N ILE A 125 6.33 16.58 4.47
CA ILE A 125 5.49 15.95 3.45
C ILE A 125 4.30 16.85 3.12
N ASP A 126 3.77 16.73 1.89
CA ASP A 126 2.59 17.46 1.43
C ASP A 126 1.28 16.70 1.71
N GLY A 127 1.35 15.38 1.88
CA GLY A 127 0.21 14.51 2.15
C GLY A 127 0.65 13.06 2.31
N ALA A 128 -0.31 12.15 2.51
CA ALA A 128 -0.02 10.74 2.75
C ALA A 128 -1.03 9.78 2.11
N ILE A 129 -0.56 8.56 1.80
CA ILE A 129 -1.40 7.40 1.56
C ILE A 129 -1.38 6.56 2.84
N VAL A 130 -2.54 6.24 3.40
CA VAL A 130 -2.68 5.39 4.57
C VAL A 130 -3.22 4.03 4.13
N VAL A 131 -2.43 2.98 4.37
CA VAL A 131 -2.76 1.62 3.92
C VAL A 131 -3.60 0.90 4.95
N GLU A 132 -4.81 0.51 4.55
CA GLU A 132 -5.82 -0.19 5.38
C GLU A 132 -5.99 0.43 6.78
N PRO A 133 -6.46 1.70 6.87
CA PRO A 133 -6.63 2.37 8.16
C PRO A 133 -7.66 1.66 9.03
N GLU A 134 -7.40 1.66 10.34
CA GLU A 134 -8.37 1.24 11.36
C GLU A 134 -9.29 2.40 11.76
N ALA A 135 -10.33 2.11 12.56
CA ALA A 135 -11.27 3.14 13.01
C ALA A 135 -10.58 4.29 13.78
N ASP A 136 -9.63 3.94 14.66
CA ASP A 136 -8.86 4.89 15.47
C ASP A 136 -7.38 4.92 15.02
N ASP A 137 -7.16 5.03 13.71
CA ASP A 137 -5.81 4.93 13.15
C ASP A 137 -4.91 6.11 13.59
N PRO A 138 -3.78 5.84 14.26
CA PRO A 138 -2.89 6.88 14.77
C PRO A 138 -2.22 7.69 13.64
N ALA A 139 -2.02 7.14 12.45
CA ALA A 139 -1.49 7.88 11.32
C ALA A 139 -2.53 8.88 10.79
N VAL A 140 -3.79 8.46 10.70
CA VAL A 140 -4.91 9.35 10.30
C VAL A 140 -5.07 10.49 11.31
N ALA A 141 -5.05 10.19 12.61
CA ALA A 141 -5.15 11.21 13.65
C ALA A 141 -4.06 12.28 13.52
N GLN A 142 -2.79 11.89 13.30
CA GLN A 142 -1.68 12.81 13.12
C GLN A 142 -1.78 13.64 11.83
N LEU A 143 -2.20 13.05 10.73
CA LEU A 143 -2.39 13.76 9.47
C LEU A 143 -3.48 14.83 9.62
N ARG A 144 -4.58 14.51 10.28
CA ARG A 144 -5.65 15.47 10.60
C ARG A 144 -5.17 16.61 11.51
N GLU A 145 -4.41 16.29 12.56
CA GLU A 145 -3.83 17.30 13.45
C GLU A 145 -2.87 18.25 12.71
N ARG A 146 -2.11 17.73 11.75
CA ARG A 146 -1.22 18.53 10.89
C ARG A 146 -1.94 19.29 9.77
N GLY A 147 -3.23 19.04 9.56
CA GLY A 147 -3.98 19.60 8.43
C GLY A 147 -3.48 19.09 7.07
N LEU A 148 -2.89 17.90 7.02
CA LEU A 148 -2.38 17.29 5.79
C LEU A 148 -3.44 16.40 5.14
N PRO A 149 -3.65 16.53 3.81
CA PRO A 149 -4.55 15.65 3.09
C PRO A 149 -3.99 14.22 3.04
N TYR A 150 -4.90 13.25 3.05
CA TYR A 150 -4.55 11.87 2.84
C TYR A 150 -5.59 11.15 1.97
N VAL A 151 -5.18 10.01 1.44
CA VAL A 151 -6.00 9.04 0.71
C VAL A 151 -5.81 7.68 1.39
N ALA A 152 -6.89 6.94 1.55
CA ALA A 152 -6.80 5.57 2.06
C ALA A 152 -6.63 4.57 0.92
N LEU A 153 -5.76 3.59 1.11
CA LEU A 153 -5.69 2.37 0.30
C LEU A 153 -6.37 1.25 1.08
N GLY A 154 -7.56 0.88 0.67
CA GLY A 154 -8.56 0.18 1.46
C GLY A 154 -9.58 1.15 2.06
N ARG A 155 -10.84 0.73 2.11
CA ARG A 155 -11.93 1.57 2.64
C ARG A 155 -11.67 1.93 4.11
N PRO A 156 -11.81 3.23 4.50
CA PRO A 156 -11.73 3.63 5.92
C PRO A 156 -12.80 2.94 6.76
N THR A 157 -12.48 2.61 8.00
CA THR A 157 -13.42 1.97 8.93
C THR A 157 -14.16 3.00 9.79
N ALA A 158 -13.55 4.17 10.05
CA ALA A 158 -14.17 5.22 10.84
C ALA A 158 -15.38 5.80 10.10
N PRO A 159 -16.58 5.88 10.74
CA PRO A 159 -17.81 6.33 10.09
C PRO A 159 -17.73 7.78 9.59
N ASP A 160 -16.94 8.62 10.26
CA ASP A 160 -16.79 10.05 9.97
C ASP A 160 -15.58 10.34 9.06
N ASP A 161 -14.97 9.30 8.50
CA ASP A 161 -13.82 9.45 7.61
C ASP A 161 -14.30 9.58 6.17
N ASP A 162 -14.32 10.82 5.67
CA ASP A 162 -14.68 11.19 4.30
C ASP A 162 -13.48 11.23 3.35
N ALA A 163 -12.33 10.70 3.76
CA ALA A 163 -11.16 10.64 2.92
C ALA A 163 -11.44 9.80 1.66
N PRO A 164 -11.01 10.26 0.49
CA PRO A 164 -11.07 9.41 -0.69
C PRO A 164 -10.23 8.17 -0.50
N TYR A 165 -10.67 7.09 -1.12
CA TYR A 165 -10.00 5.81 -0.99
C TYR A 165 -10.00 5.01 -2.29
N VAL A 166 -9.07 4.08 -2.39
CA VAL A 166 -9.07 3.01 -3.39
C VAL A 166 -9.53 1.73 -2.71
N ASP A 167 -10.62 1.13 -3.20
CA ASP A 167 -11.17 -0.09 -2.62
C ASP A 167 -10.31 -1.32 -2.99
N LEU A 168 -9.96 -2.13 -2.02
CA LEU A 168 -9.27 -3.41 -2.20
C LEU A 168 -10.25 -4.60 -2.30
N HIS A 169 -11.54 -4.32 -2.40
CA HIS A 169 -12.63 -5.28 -2.64
C HIS A 169 -12.63 -6.46 -1.67
N GLY A 170 -12.48 -6.20 -0.36
CA GLY A 170 -12.33 -7.24 0.67
C GLY A 170 -13.41 -8.32 0.65
N GLY A 171 -14.68 -7.94 0.48
CA GLY A 171 -15.80 -8.87 0.35
C GLY A 171 -15.69 -9.76 -0.90
N ARG A 172 -15.38 -9.16 -2.07
CA ARG A 172 -15.23 -9.87 -3.34
C ARG A 172 -14.08 -10.87 -3.31
N VAL A 173 -12.97 -10.50 -2.68
CA VAL A 173 -11.83 -11.40 -2.48
C VAL A 173 -12.25 -12.67 -1.74
N VAL A 174 -13.01 -12.52 -0.66
CA VAL A 174 -13.49 -13.68 0.13
C VAL A 174 -14.50 -14.50 -0.66
N GLU A 175 -15.40 -13.88 -1.41
CA GLU A 175 -16.33 -14.58 -2.30
C GLU A 175 -15.55 -15.45 -3.32
N LEU A 176 -14.54 -14.91 -3.99
CA LEU A 176 -13.70 -15.69 -4.93
C LEU A 176 -13.04 -16.90 -4.28
N LEU A 177 -12.52 -16.73 -3.06
CA LEU A 177 -11.88 -17.81 -2.31
C LEU A 177 -12.88 -18.89 -1.88
N LEU A 178 -14.04 -18.48 -1.38
CA LEU A 178 -15.08 -19.42 -0.91
C LEU A 178 -15.75 -20.15 -2.06
N ASP A 179 -16.03 -19.48 -3.17
CA ASP A 179 -16.55 -20.10 -4.39
C ASP A 179 -15.59 -21.18 -4.89
N HIS A 180 -14.30 -20.86 -4.93
CA HIS A 180 -13.29 -21.84 -5.31
C HIS A 180 -13.26 -23.05 -4.34
N LEU A 181 -13.26 -22.82 -3.04
CA LEU A 181 -13.29 -23.90 -2.04
C LEU A 181 -14.53 -24.80 -2.21
N ARG A 182 -15.70 -24.19 -2.42
CA ARG A 182 -16.95 -24.90 -2.72
C ARG A 182 -16.80 -25.78 -3.97
N ASP A 183 -16.29 -25.21 -5.06
CA ASP A 183 -16.11 -25.90 -6.33
C ASP A 183 -15.10 -27.07 -6.23
N GLN A 184 -14.15 -26.98 -5.27
CA GLN A 184 -13.25 -28.07 -4.89
C GLN A 184 -13.87 -29.04 -3.88
N GLY A 185 -15.14 -28.86 -3.49
CA GLY A 185 -15.90 -29.76 -2.66
C GLY A 185 -15.79 -29.53 -1.15
N ALA A 186 -15.42 -28.32 -0.71
CA ALA A 186 -15.47 -27.95 0.71
C ALA A 186 -16.91 -27.98 1.24
N ARG A 187 -17.08 -28.53 2.43
CA ARG A 187 -18.36 -28.62 3.13
C ARG A 187 -18.39 -27.91 4.47
N ASN A 188 -17.22 -27.73 5.07
CA ASN A 188 -17.03 -27.12 6.39
C ASN A 188 -15.86 -26.15 6.36
N PRO A 189 -15.88 -25.12 5.48
CA PRO A 189 -14.82 -24.12 5.46
C PRO A 189 -14.87 -23.27 6.73
N ALA A 190 -13.70 -22.89 7.26
CA ALA A 190 -13.58 -21.95 8.35
C ALA A 190 -12.83 -20.69 7.89
N LEU A 191 -13.21 -19.54 8.45
CA LEU A 191 -12.57 -18.25 8.22
C LEU A 191 -11.59 -17.91 9.35
N VAL A 192 -10.37 -17.50 9.01
CA VAL A 192 -9.37 -16.99 9.97
C VAL A 192 -8.97 -15.58 9.58
N VAL A 193 -9.19 -14.63 10.50
CA VAL A 193 -8.95 -13.19 10.27
C VAL A 193 -8.07 -12.59 11.36
N GLY A 194 -7.52 -11.40 11.09
CA GLY A 194 -6.87 -10.57 12.10
C GLY A 194 -7.84 -10.01 13.14
N ALA A 195 -7.29 -9.66 14.31
CA ALA A 195 -8.04 -9.03 15.39
C ALA A 195 -8.31 -7.54 15.15
N GLY A 196 -7.65 -6.93 14.18
CA GLY A 196 -7.82 -5.51 13.84
C GLY A 196 -9.22 -5.17 13.31
N THR A 197 -9.57 -3.89 13.37
CA THR A 197 -10.88 -3.36 12.97
C THR A 197 -10.91 -2.90 11.51
N ARG A 198 -9.93 -3.29 10.68
CA ARG A 198 -9.84 -2.89 9.28
C ARG A 198 -11.07 -3.32 8.49
N HIS A 199 -11.50 -2.44 7.59
CA HIS A 199 -12.69 -2.69 6.79
C HIS A 199 -12.60 -4.01 6.01
N SER A 200 -11.42 -4.37 5.53
CA SER A 200 -11.19 -5.65 4.84
C SER A 200 -11.52 -6.88 5.71
N SER A 201 -11.29 -6.83 7.03
CA SER A 201 -11.67 -7.88 7.96
C SER A 201 -13.18 -7.89 8.24
N VAL A 202 -13.82 -6.72 8.28
CA VAL A 202 -15.28 -6.57 8.46
C VAL A 202 -16.00 -7.12 7.25
N ASP A 203 -15.62 -6.70 6.05
CA ASP A 203 -16.21 -7.16 4.79
C ASP A 203 -16.03 -8.68 4.60
N ALA A 204 -14.87 -9.19 4.98
CA ALA A 204 -14.57 -10.61 4.90
C ALA A 204 -15.48 -11.47 5.78
N ARG A 205 -15.70 -11.05 7.03
CA ARG A 205 -16.65 -11.73 7.93
C ARG A 205 -18.05 -11.72 7.34
N ALA A 206 -18.52 -10.57 6.90
CA ALA A 206 -19.84 -10.45 6.31
C ALA A 206 -20.01 -11.29 5.04
N ALA A 207 -18.99 -11.35 4.18
CA ALA A 207 -19.01 -12.19 2.98
C ALA A 207 -19.02 -13.69 3.34
N TYR A 208 -18.22 -14.11 4.31
CA TYR A 208 -18.18 -15.49 4.79
C TYR A 208 -19.52 -15.88 5.42
N GLU A 209 -20.12 -15.06 6.27
CA GLU A 209 -21.40 -15.34 6.92
C GLU A 209 -22.54 -15.48 5.89
N ARG A 210 -22.56 -14.61 4.87
CA ARG A 210 -23.51 -14.75 3.75
C ARG A 210 -23.31 -16.05 2.99
N ALA A 211 -22.07 -16.43 2.67
CA ALA A 211 -21.76 -17.68 1.99
C ALA A 211 -22.12 -18.89 2.84
N ALA A 212 -21.81 -18.88 4.14
CA ALA A 212 -22.14 -19.96 5.08
C ALA A 212 -23.67 -20.16 5.14
N ALA A 213 -24.43 -19.08 5.26
CA ALA A 213 -25.89 -19.16 5.25
C ALA A 213 -26.45 -19.68 3.91
N ALA A 214 -25.89 -19.21 2.77
CA ALA A 214 -26.36 -19.62 1.44
C ALA A 214 -26.08 -21.11 1.14
N HIS A 215 -24.96 -21.67 1.67
CA HIS A 215 -24.52 -23.03 1.39
C HIS A 215 -24.81 -24.01 2.54
N GLY A 216 -25.38 -23.54 3.64
CA GLY A 216 -25.66 -24.38 4.82
C GLY A 216 -24.39 -24.84 5.54
N TRP A 217 -23.31 -24.09 5.45
CA TRP A 217 -22.09 -24.39 6.18
C TRP A 217 -22.20 -23.97 7.65
N PRO A 218 -21.66 -24.77 8.58
CA PRO A 218 -21.52 -24.31 9.97
C PRO A 218 -20.62 -23.10 10.02
N PRO A 219 -21.08 -21.93 10.54
CA PRO A 219 -20.25 -20.74 10.59
C PRO A 219 -19.13 -20.91 11.62
N VAL A 220 -17.89 -20.97 11.17
CA VAL A 220 -16.68 -21.04 12.01
C VAL A 220 -15.76 -19.89 11.67
N VAL A 221 -15.66 -18.92 12.57
CA VAL A 221 -14.78 -17.74 12.42
C VAL A 221 -13.80 -17.70 13.57
N ALA A 222 -12.52 -17.66 13.25
CA ALA A 222 -11.43 -17.56 14.21
C ALA A 222 -10.67 -16.23 14.03
N THR A 223 -10.23 -15.67 15.14
CA THR A 223 -9.49 -14.41 15.17
C THR A 223 -8.12 -14.63 15.79
N ALA A 224 -7.06 -14.11 15.18
CA ALA A 224 -5.71 -14.15 15.69
C ALA A 224 -5.10 -12.73 15.83
N PRO A 225 -4.25 -12.48 16.85
CA PRO A 225 -3.57 -11.21 17.00
C PRO A 225 -2.52 -11.04 15.90
N GLU A 226 -2.54 -9.88 15.23
CA GLU A 226 -1.70 -9.64 14.05
C GLU A 226 -0.21 -9.48 14.37
N ASP A 227 0.10 -8.96 15.57
CA ASP A 227 1.47 -8.79 16.05
C ASP A 227 2.22 -10.12 16.25
N GLY A 228 1.49 -11.21 16.48
CA GLY A 228 2.06 -12.56 16.59
C GLY A 228 2.41 -13.22 15.24
N GLY A 229 1.99 -12.64 14.11
CA GLY A 229 2.35 -13.11 12.77
C GLY A 229 2.10 -14.60 12.55
N GLU A 230 3.09 -15.32 11.99
CA GLU A 230 2.98 -16.75 11.67
C GLU A 230 2.68 -17.63 12.89
N GLN A 231 3.22 -17.27 14.07
CA GLN A 231 2.97 -18.05 15.28
C GLN A 231 1.51 -17.91 15.75
N ALA A 232 0.96 -16.71 15.73
CA ALA A 232 -0.45 -16.50 16.06
C ALA A 232 -1.38 -17.27 15.10
N GLY A 233 -1.04 -17.29 13.82
CA GLY A 233 -1.74 -18.11 12.83
C GLY A 233 -1.67 -19.60 13.15
N TYR A 234 -0.49 -20.10 13.52
CA TYR A 234 -0.31 -21.50 13.94
C TYR A 234 -1.18 -21.84 15.16
N ASP A 235 -1.05 -21.07 16.25
CA ASP A 235 -1.73 -21.34 17.51
C ASP A 235 -3.25 -21.32 17.32
N ARG A 236 -3.76 -20.31 16.59
CA ARG A 236 -5.20 -20.18 16.36
C ARG A 236 -5.75 -21.29 15.46
N CYS A 237 -5.03 -21.65 14.40
CA CYS A 237 -5.47 -22.74 13.51
C CYS A 237 -5.39 -24.11 14.21
N ALA A 238 -4.37 -24.38 15.02
CA ALA A 238 -4.29 -25.60 15.82
C ALA A 238 -5.48 -25.71 16.78
N ALA A 239 -5.82 -24.63 17.49
CA ALA A 239 -7.00 -24.60 18.36
C ALA A 239 -8.31 -24.80 17.58
N LEU A 240 -8.47 -24.10 16.43
CA LEU A 240 -9.66 -24.24 15.58
C LEU A 240 -9.86 -25.67 15.11
N LEU A 241 -8.79 -26.36 14.68
CA LEU A 241 -8.86 -27.74 14.22
C LEU A 241 -9.23 -28.73 15.34
N ALA A 242 -8.81 -28.45 16.57
CA ALA A 242 -9.20 -29.21 17.75
C ALA A 242 -10.67 -28.97 18.14
N GLU A 243 -11.13 -27.71 18.10
CA GLU A 243 -12.50 -27.29 18.39
C GLU A 243 -13.48 -27.78 17.30
N HIS A 244 -13.04 -27.77 16.03
CA HIS A 244 -13.84 -28.11 14.86
C HIS A 244 -13.15 -29.18 13.99
N PRO A 245 -13.06 -30.45 14.43
CA PRO A 245 -12.30 -31.50 13.72
C PRO A 245 -12.84 -31.85 12.33
N GLY A 246 -14.09 -31.44 12.04
CA GLY A 246 -14.71 -31.61 10.72
C GLY A 246 -14.35 -30.52 9.70
N THR A 247 -13.52 -29.53 10.06
CA THR A 247 -13.06 -28.49 9.12
C THR A 247 -12.27 -29.12 7.98
N ASP A 248 -12.68 -28.84 6.74
CA ASP A 248 -12.11 -29.38 5.51
C ASP A 248 -11.49 -28.30 4.59
N ALA A 249 -11.62 -27.02 4.99
CA ALA A 249 -10.98 -25.90 4.30
C ALA A 249 -10.75 -24.72 5.26
N LEU A 250 -9.64 -24.00 5.08
CA LEU A 250 -9.27 -22.80 5.81
C LEU A 250 -9.13 -21.64 4.83
N CYS A 251 -10.01 -20.63 4.96
CA CYS A 251 -9.87 -19.32 4.32
C CYS A 251 -9.14 -18.41 5.30
N VAL A 252 -7.83 -18.19 5.11
CA VAL A 252 -6.96 -17.46 6.04
C VAL A 252 -6.55 -16.14 5.40
N LEU A 253 -7.07 -15.03 5.89
CA LEU A 253 -6.94 -13.74 5.18
C LEU A 253 -5.56 -13.10 5.30
N VAL A 254 -4.83 -13.37 6.36
CA VAL A 254 -3.48 -12.85 6.57
C VAL A 254 -2.49 -13.92 6.10
N ASP A 255 -1.64 -13.58 5.15
CA ASP A 255 -0.68 -14.53 4.54
C ASP A 255 0.29 -15.14 5.58
N ALA A 256 0.71 -14.34 6.58
CA ALA A 256 1.51 -14.84 7.70
C ALA A 256 0.75 -15.93 8.49
N PHE A 257 -0.55 -15.72 8.76
CA PHE A 257 -1.36 -16.71 9.44
C PHE A 257 -1.55 -17.95 8.59
N ALA A 258 -1.65 -17.80 7.26
CA ALA A 258 -1.79 -18.95 6.36
C ALA A 258 -0.57 -19.86 6.38
N VAL A 259 0.64 -19.29 6.46
CA VAL A 259 1.88 -20.07 6.67
C VAL A 259 1.83 -20.81 8.01
N GLY A 260 1.38 -20.14 9.08
CA GLY A 260 1.15 -20.75 10.39
C GLY A 260 0.13 -21.90 10.34
N ALA A 261 -0.98 -21.71 9.61
CA ALA A 261 -2.02 -22.71 9.42
C ALA A 261 -1.49 -23.96 8.71
N VAL A 262 -0.69 -23.80 7.65
CA VAL A 262 -0.04 -24.93 6.96
C VAL A 262 0.85 -25.73 7.92
N ARG A 263 1.59 -25.05 8.78
CA ARG A 263 2.44 -25.68 9.80
C ARG A 263 1.60 -26.45 10.82
N ALA A 264 0.49 -25.85 11.30
CA ALA A 264 -0.42 -26.49 12.25
C ALA A 264 -1.07 -27.76 11.67
N LEU A 265 -1.49 -27.71 10.40
CA LEU A 265 -2.04 -28.87 9.69
C LEU A 265 -1.00 -29.96 9.54
N ARG A 266 0.24 -29.65 9.18
CA ARG A 266 1.33 -30.61 9.05
C ARG A 266 1.61 -31.30 10.39
N ASP A 267 1.70 -30.56 11.48
CA ASP A 267 1.95 -31.09 12.84
C ASP A 267 0.79 -31.93 13.34
N ALA A 268 -0.44 -31.63 12.91
CA ALA A 268 -1.62 -32.46 13.16
C ALA A 268 -1.76 -33.66 12.23
N GLY A 269 -0.78 -33.90 11.34
CA GLY A 269 -0.81 -35.01 10.38
C GLY A 269 -1.89 -34.91 9.30
N ARG A 270 -2.43 -33.71 9.07
CA ARG A 270 -3.47 -33.44 8.05
C ARG A 270 -2.81 -33.10 6.71
N ARG A 271 -3.22 -33.74 5.65
CA ARG A 271 -2.69 -33.52 4.30
C ARG A 271 -3.35 -32.32 3.63
N ILE A 272 -2.56 -31.51 2.97
CA ILE A 272 -3.02 -30.39 2.18
C ILE A 272 -2.79 -30.72 0.70
N PRO A 273 -3.80 -30.65 -0.16
CA PRO A 273 -5.20 -30.20 0.06
C PRO A 273 -6.17 -31.32 0.43
N ASP A 274 -5.74 -32.60 0.50
CA ASP A 274 -6.63 -33.76 0.53
C ASP A 274 -7.56 -33.77 1.74
N ASP A 275 -7.01 -33.55 2.94
CA ASP A 275 -7.78 -33.54 4.19
C ASP A 275 -8.30 -32.13 4.51
N VAL A 276 -7.48 -31.08 4.29
CA VAL A 276 -7.86 -29.68 4.51
C VAL A 276 -7.24 -28.80 3.43
N MET A 277 -8.06 -28.06 2.70
CA MET A 277 -7.62 -27.03 1.76
C MET A 277 -7.23 -25.74 2.49
N VAL A 278 -6.25 -24.98 1.98
CA VAL A 278 -5.85 -23.68 2.53
C VAL A 278 -5.81 -22.64 1.42
N VAL A 279 -6.49 -21.52 1.62
CA VAL A 279 -6.46 -20.36 0.72
C VAL A 279 -6.16 -19.08 1.51
N THR A 280 -5.61 -18.06 0.83
CA THR A 280 -5.28 -16.79 1.47
C THR A 280 -5.66 -15.59 0.60
N ARG A 281 -5.81 -14.42 1.22
CA ARG A 281 -6.26 -13.18 0.55
C ARG A 281 -5.23 -12.63 -0.44
N TYR A 282 -3.95 -12.70 -0.12
CA TYR A 282 -2.90 -11.96 -0.84
C TYR A 282 -1.89 -12.89 -1.51
N ASP A 283 -1.68 -12.69 -2.82
CA ASP A 283 -0.70 -13.45 -3.61
C ASP A 283 0.72 -12.88 -3.46
N GLY A 284 1.20 -12.80 -2.22
CA GLY A 284 2.56 -12.36 -1.91
C GLY A 284 3.59 -13.48 -1.87
N LEU A 285 4.82 -13.09 -1.48
CA LEU A 285 5.95 -14.02 -1.41
C LEU A 285 5.64 -15.23 -0.51
N ARG A 286 5.03 -15.02 0.66
CA ARG A 286 4.65 -16.10 1.58
C ARG A 286 3.73 -17.13 0.92
N ALA A 287 2.71 -16.68 0.20
CA ALA A 287 1.79 -17.58 -0.49
C ALA A 287 2.50 -18.38 -1.58
N ARG A 288 3.42 -17.76 -2.32
CA ARG A 288 4.15 -18.36 -3.43
C ARG A 288 5.21 -19.38 -2.98
N THR A 289 5.85 -19.13 -1.82
CA THR A 289 6.97 -19.93 -1.30
C THR A 289 6.58 -20.90 -0.20
N CYS A 290 5.33 -20.90 0.25
CA CYS A 290 4.80 -21.89 1.19
C CYS A 290 4.80 -23.29 0.56
N GLU A 291 4.87 -24.33 1.35
CA GLU A 291 4.78 -25.70 0.91
C GLU A 291 3.59 -26.42 1.57
N PRO A 292 2.55 -26.78 0.80
CA PRO A 292 2.39 -26.48 -0.64
C PRO A 292 2.16 -24.99 -0.90
N PRO A 293 2.44 -24.47 -2.12
CA PRO A 293 2.14 -23.10 -2.50
C PRO A 293 0.65 -22.79 -2.37
N LEU A 294 0.32 -21.63 -1.78
CA LEU A 294 -1.06 -21.28 -1.43
C LEU A 294 -1.83 -20.70 -2.63
N THR A 295 -3.04 -21.19 -2.84
CA THR A 295 -4.04 -20.49 -3.64
C THR A 295 -4.34 -19.16 -2.97
N ALA A 296 -4.29 -18.08 -3.75
CA ALA A 296 -4.38 -16.72 -3.25
C ALA A 296 -5.08 -15.79 -4.26
N VAL A 297 -5.23 -14.52 -3.93
CA VAL A 297 -5.81 -13.53 -4.82
C VAL A 297 -4.77 -12.46 -5.16
N ASP A 298 -4.58 -12.22 -6.45
CA ASP A 298 -3.89 -11.04 -6.95
C ASP A 298 -4.79 -9.82 -6.73
N LEU A 299 -4.41 -8.96 -5.80
CA LEU A 299 -5.16 -7.75 -5.41
C LEU A 299 -4.89 -6.57 -6.35
N ARG A 300 -4.09 -6.72 -7.36
CA ARG A 300 -3.68 -5.65 -8.29
C ARG A 300 -3.10 -4.44 -7.57
N LEU A 301 -2.24 -4.70 -6.59
CA LEU A 301 -1.65 -3.66 -5.72
C LEU A 301 -0.85 -2.62 -6.50
N ASP A 302 -0.29 -3.00 -7.64
CA ASP A 302 0.38 -2.11 -8.59
C ASP A 302 -0.55 -0.98 -9.06
N ARG A 303 -1.77 -1.33 -9.47
CA ARG A 303 -2.79 -0.39 -9.92
C ARG A 303 -3.38 0.39 -8.75
N ALA A 304 -3.79 -0.32 -7.70
CA ALA A 304 -4.39 0.29 -6.53
C ALA A 304 -3.48 1.35 -5.88
N ALA A 305 -2.17 1.07 -5.79
CA ALA A 305 -1.20 2.04 -5.28
C ALA A 305 -1.00 3.24 -6.22
N ALA A 306 -0.97 3.01 -7.53
CA ALA A 306 -0.89 4.09 -8.52
C ALA A 306 -2.12 5.00 -8.45
N ASP A 307 -3.33 4.44 -8.39
CA ASP A 307 -4.58 5.18 -8.28
C ASP A 307 -4.64 5.99 -6.97
N ALA A 308 -4.16 5.44 -5.86
CA ALA A 308 -4.06 6.16 -4.59
C ALA A 308 -3.11 7.38 -4.67
N VAL A 309 -2.00 7.25 -5.39
CA VAL A 309 -1.09 8.37 -5.66
C VAL A 309 -1.80 9.45 -6.49
N GLU A 310 -2.48 9.07 -7.57
CA GLU A 310 -3.21 10.02 -8.42
C GLU A 310 -4.29 10.78 -7.65
N LEU A 311 -5.08 10.07 -6.84
CA LEU A 311 -6.11 10.68 -5.98
C LEU A 311 -5.49 11.69 -5.00
N LEU A 312 -4.36 11.34 -4.38
CA LEU A 312 -3.67 12.24 -3.45
C LEU A 312 -3.11 13.47 -4.18
N LEU A 313 -2.47 13.28 -5.33
CA LEU A 313 -1.89 14.37 -6.11
C LEU A 313 -2.96 15.31 -6.66
N ALA A 314 -4.12 14.81 -7.05
CA ALA A 314 -5.28 15.62 -7.42
C ALA A 314 -5.74 16.52 -6.27
N ARG A 315 -5.79 16.00 -5.03
CA ARG A 315 -6.09 16.81 -3.83
C ARG A 315 -5.02 17.86 -3.53
N LEU A 316 -3.77 17.61 -3.90
CA LEU A 316 -2.66 18.56 -3.78
C LEU A 316 -2.65 19.59 -4.92
N GLY A 317 -3.62 19.57 -5.83
CA GLY A 317 -3.70 20.46 -6.99
C GLY A 317 -2.61 20.20 -8.03
N THR A 318 -2.06 19.01 -8.07
CA THR A 318 -1.08 18.60 -9.08
C THR A 318 -1.84 18.16 -10.34
N PRO A 319 -1.55 18.72 -11.53
CA PRO A 319 -2.20 18.30 -12.76
C PRO A 319 -1.81 16.83 -13.10
N PRO A 320 -2.69 16.09 -13.81
CA PRO A 320 -2.36 14.76 -14.28
C PRO A 320 -1.11 14.76 -15.17
N ALA A 321 -0.43 13.63 -15.26
CA ALA A 321 0.72 13.48 -16.14
C ALA A 321 0.32 13.71 -17.60
N ALA A 322 1.23 14.29 -18.41
CA ALA A 322 0.94 14.64 -19.79
C ALA A 322 0.52 13.39 -20.59
N GLY A 323 -0.70 13.38 -21.09
CA GLY A 323 -1.25 12.30 -21.92
C GLY A 323 -2.12 11.26 -21.18
N GLU A 324 -2.32 11.41 -19.86
CA GLU A 324 -3.21 10.54 -19.08
C GLU A 324 -4.49 11.27 -18.69
N ALA A 325 -5.63 10.58 -18.75
CA ALA A 325 -6.87 11.06 -18.17
C ALA A 325 -6.71 11.08 -16.65
N GLY A 326 -7.10 12.16 -15.99
CA GLY A 326 -7.10 12.24 -14.53
C GLY A 326 -7.99 11.16 -13.90
N PRO A 327 -7.82 10.87 -12.61
CA PRO A 327 -8.67 9.92 -11.90
C PRO A 327 -10.13 10.35 -12.02
N ALA A 328 -11.04 9.40 -12.23
CA ALA A 328 -12.46 9.68 -12.27
C ALA A 328 -12.88 10.28 -10.91
N GLU A 329 -13.52 11.46 -10.94
CA GLU A 329 -14.18 12.03 -9.76
C GLU A 329 -15.37 11.12 -9.40
N SER A 330 -15.13 10.15 -8.51
CA SER A 330 -16.20 9.34 -7.96
C SER A 330 -16.14 9.39 -6.44
N GLY A 331 -17.24 9.81 -5.85
CA GLY A 331 -17.48 9.75 -4.40
C GLY A 331 -17.57 8.32 -3.85
N ASP A 332 -17.54 7.32 -4.72
CA ASP A 332 -17.46 5.90 -4.42
C ASP A 332 -16.13 5.41 -5.00
N GLY A 333 -15.17 5.08 -4.20
CA GLY A 333 -13.80 4.63 -4.46
C GLY A 333 -13.42 4.37 -5.93
N ALA A 334 -12.27 4.86 -6.36
CA ALA A 334 -11.79 4.61 -7.71
C ALA A 334 -11.69 3.09 -7.95
N PRO A 335 -12.21 2.54 -9.07
CA PRO A 335 -12.16 1.12 -9.34
C PRO A 335 -10.71 0.69 -9.59
N ALA A 336 -10.09 0.04 -8.61
CA ALA A 336 -8.95 -0.81 -8.89
C ALA A 336 -9.43 -1.94 -9.84
N ASP A 337 -8.57 -2.44 -10.72
CA ASP A 337 -8.89 -3.64 -11.52
C ASP A 337 -9.37 -4.75 -10.58
N GLU A 338 -10.41 -5.50 -11.01
CA GLU A 338 -10.98 -6.57 -10.19
C GLU A 338 -9.91 -7.57 -9.71
N PRO A 339 -9.99 -8.00 -8.43
CA PRO A 339 -9.09 -9.01 -7.89
C PRO A 339 -9.22 -10.34 -8.65
N ARG A 340 -8.10 -11.06 -8.79
CA ARG A 340 -8.03 -12.30 -9.58
C ARG A 340 -7.55 -13.46 -8.75
N LEU A 341 -8.27 -14.59 -8.81
CA LEU A 341 -7.87 -15.81 -8.14
C LEU A 341 -6.65 -16.45 -8.83
N VAL A 342 -5.63 -16.79 -8.05
CA VAL A 342 -4.42 -17.49 -8.47
C VAL A 342 -4.40 -18.88 -7.83
N LEU A 343 -4.70 -19.88 -8.63
CA LEU A 343 -4.82 -21.28 -8.18
C LEU A 343 -3.44 -21.92 -7.96
N ARG A 344 -3.30 -22.64 -6.85
CA ARG A 344 -2.08 -23.41 -6.50
C ARG A 344 -2.42 -24.70 -5.75
N ALA A 345 -1.37 -25.47 -5.43
CA ALA A 345 -1.49 -26.81 -4.88
C ALA A 345 -2.22 -26.93 -3.54
N SER A 346 -2.28 -25.85 -2.74
CA SER A 346 -2.90 -25.90 -1.41
C SER A 346 -4.42 -26.10 -1.40
N SER A 347 -5.08 -25.98 -2.55
CA SER A 347 -6.54 -26.12 -2.65
C SER A 347 -7.00 -26.88 -3.90
N LEU A 348 -6.10 -27.36 -4.73
CA LEU A 348 -6.44 -28.19 -5.90
C LEU A 348 -6.43 -29.67 -5.51
N ARG A 349 -7.60 -30.24 -5.29
CA ARG A 349 -7.75 -31.70 -5.05
C ARG A 349 -7.61 -32.44 -6.35
N SER A 350 -6.84 -33.54 -6.33
CA SER A 350 -6.81 -34.52 -7.43
C SER A 350 -8.20 -35.17 -7.52
N ARG A 351 -8.82 -35.10 -8.70
CA ARG A 351 -10.10 -35.76 -8.97
C ARG A 351 -9.92 -37.27 -9.07
#